data_262823c552c30e3772de43cbe6fe68ef
#
_entry.id   262823c552c30e3772de43cbe6fe68ef
#
_cell.length_a   1.000
_cell.length_b   1.000
_cell.length_c   1.000
_cell.angle_alpha   90.00
_cell.angle_beta   90.00
_cell.angle_gamma   90.00
#
_symmetry.space_group_name_H-M   'P 1'
#
loop_
_entity.id
_entity.type
_entity.pdbx_description
1 polymer ?
#
loop_
_entity_poly.entity_id
_entity_poly.type
_entity_poly.pdbx_seq_one_letter_code
_entity_poly.pdbx_strand_id
1 'polypeptide(L)'
;MKNYQLIFIAAITLAAFAIQGCNSKKQKNSDSAQTEKTSLAEQKILQVDDILKEAENLSGKEVELEGICTHICKHGGKKIFLMGSDDTKTIRIEAGKEFGNFKPETVNNIVRVKGKLVEDRIDEAYLTQWEEKIKAQTEEQHGTTEAGCSSEQKARGETPANTATDRINNFRKRIAERTEKEGKNYLSFYHIDATEYNIQ
;
A
#
# COMPACT_ATOMS: atom_id res chain seq x y z
N MET A 1 -4.35 12.85 -52.50
CA MET A 1 -3.53 13.85 -53.16
C MET A 1 -2.40 14.26 -52.28
N LYS A 2 -1.23 13.91 -52.76
CA LYS A 2 0.14 14.45 -52.71
C LYS A 2 0.83 14.45 -51.35
N ASN A 3 1.65 13.48 -51.16
CA ASN A 3 3.12 13.32 -51.12
C ASN A 3 3.91 14.62 -50.97
N TYR A 4 4.77 14.70 -49.91
CA TYR A 4 6.13 15.21 -50.05
C TYR A 4 7.05 14.47 -49.08
N GLN A 5 7.89 13.59 -49.65
CA GLN A 5 9.18 13.19 -49.11
C GLN A 5 10.16 14.33 -49.35
N LEU A 6 11.07 14.59 -48.45
CA LEU A 6 12.37 15.13 -48.75
C LEU A 6 13.44 14.56 -47.83
N ILE A 7 14.26 13.80 -48.50
CA ILE A 7 15.54 13.22 -48.10
C ILE A 7 16.58 14.35 -48.02
N PHE A 8 17.41 14.40 -46.99
CA PHE A 8 18.75 14.99 -47.07
C PHE A 8 19.76 14.05 -46.48
N ILE A 9 20.67 13.63 -47.34
CA ILE A 9 21.90 12.87 -47.18
C ILE A 9 23.06 13.88 -47.11
N ALA A 10 24.14 13.47 -46.50
CA ALA A 10 25.55 13.93 -46.54
C ALA A 10 26.01 14.69 -45.29
N ALA A 11 27.23 14.56 -44.78
CA ALA A 11 28.40 13.80 -45.21
C ALA A 11 29.40 13.73 -44.00
N ILE A 12 30.15 12.70 -44.01
CA ILE A 12 31.43 12.30 -43.42
C ILE A 12 32.39 13.45 -43.19
N THR A 13 33.06 13.48 -41.99
CA THR A 13 34.48 13.83 -41.92
C THR A 13 35.19 13.06 -40.80
N LEU A 14 36.14 12.28 -41.21
CA LEU A 14 37.20 11.60 -40.45
C LEU A 14 38.22 12.63 -39.97
N ALA A 15 38.64 12.56 -38.72
CA ALA A 15 39.94 13.09 -38.30
C ALA A 15 40.56 12.16 -37.27
N ALA A 16 41.52 11.40 -37.73
CA ALA A 16 42.42 10.59 -36.93
C ALA A 16 43.52 11.50 -36.34
N PHE A 17 43.77 11.39 -35.03
CA PHE A 17 45.04 11.82 -34.45
C PHE A 17 45.58 10.70 -33.58
N ALA A 18 46.63 10.07 -34.09
CA ALA A 18 47.51 9.18 -33.34
C ALA A 18 48.60 10.00 -32.68
N ILE A 19 48.80 9.82 -31.39
CA ILE A 19 50.09 10.13 -30.75
C ILE A 19 50.44 8.95 -29.84
N GLN A 20 51.52 8.26 -30.21
CA GLN A 20 52.23 7.24 -29.45
C GLN A 20 53.05 7.89 -28.35
N GLY A 21 53.10 7.25 -27.19
CA GLY A 21 54.05 7.57 -26.13
C GLY A 21 54.19 6.40 -25.19
N CYS A 22 55.17 5.53 -25.42
CA CYS A 22 55.60 4.47 -24.50
C CYS A 22 56.32 5.07 -23.29
N ASN A 23 56.10 4.54 -22.08
CA ASN A 23 57.16 3.85 -21.34
C ASN A 23 56.72 3.27 -19.98
N SER A 24 56.94 1.99 -19.86
CA SER A 24 57.49 1.12 -18.77
C SER A 24 57.05 1.23 -17.31
N LYS A 25 56.54 0.07 -16.86
CA LYS A 25 56.85 -0.64 -15.60
C LYS A 25 56.27 -0.14 -14.29
N LYS A 26 55.25 -0.77 -13.70
CA LYS A 26 55.43 -1.85 -12.70
C LYS A 26 54.10 -2.40 -12.21
N GLN A 27 54.01 -3.69 -12.25
CA GLN A 27 52.95 -4.56 -11.80
C GLN A 27 52.71 -4.42 -10.29
N LYS A 28 51.47 -4.22 -9.87
CA LYS A 28 50.94 -4.78 -8.61
C LYS A 28 49.45 -4.96 -8.73
N ASN A 29 49.02 -6.21 -8.64
CA ASN A 29 47.67 -6.64 -8.53
C ASN A 29 46.97 -5.94 -7.33
N SER A 30 45.79 -5.42 -7.57
CA SER A 30 44.75 -5.29 -6.57
C SER A 30 43.42 -5.37 -7.30
N ASP A 31 42.77 -6.46 -7.13
CA ASP A 31 41.34 -6.62 -7.43
C ASP A 31 40.59 -5.51 -6.70
N SER A 32 40.06 -4.57 -7.47
CA SER A 32 39.04 -3.66 -7.00
C SER A 32 37.72 -4.12 -7.64
N ALA A 33 37.05 -5.04 -7.00
CA ALA A 33 35.65 -5.23 -7.22
C ALA A 33 34.95 -3.89 -6.96
N GLN A 34 34.49 -3.24 -8.03
CA GLN A 34 33.55 -2.16 -7.93
C GLN A 34 32.24 -2.75 -7.37
N THR A 35 32.15 -2.71 -6.05
CA THR A 35 30.88 -2.88 -5.37
C THR A 35 30.06 -1.65 -5.75
N GLU A 36 29.14 -1.82 -6.68
CA GLU A 36 28.03 -0.89 -6.84
C GLU A 36 27.37 -0.73 -5.47
N LYS A 37 27.70 0.34 -4.78
CA LYS A 37 26.90 0.84 -3.68
C LYS A 37 25.57 1.28 -4.29
N THR A 38 24.63 0.35 -4.40
CA THR A 38 23.23 0.69 -4.42
C THR A 38 23.01 1.51 -3.15
N SER A 39 22.83 2.81 -3.29
CA SER A 39 22.43 3.67 -2.20
C SER A 39 21.03 3.19 -1.77
N LEU A 40 20.97 2.41 -0.71
CA LEU A 40 19.75 2.23 0.07
C LEU A 40 19.41 3.64 0.55
N ALA A 41 18.56 4.34 -0.20
CA ALA A 41 17.88 5.49 0.36
C ALA A 41 17.19 4.98 1.63
N GLU A 42 17.58 5.48 2.78
CA GLU A 42 16.92 5.20 4.05
C GLU A 42 15.44 5.52 3.81
N GLN A 43 14.63 4.48 3.72
CA GLN A 43 13.20 4.63 3.51
C GLN A 43 12.66 5.26 4.78
N LYS A 44 12.19 6.51 4.69
CA LYS A 44 11.67 7.27 5.84
C LYS A 44 10.51 6.47 6.45
N ILE A 45 10.65 6.14 7.74
CA ILE A 45 9.56 5.53 8.50
C ILE A 45 8.46 6.59 8.68
N LEU A 46 7.27 6.25 8.22
CA LEU A 46 6.12 7.14 8.28
C LEU A 46 5.28 6.85 9.52
N GLN A 47 4.55 7.85 10.02
CA GLN A 47 3.53 7.65 11.02
C GLN A 47 2.20 7.29 10.34
N VAL A 48 1.30 6.63 11.07
CA VAL A 48 -0.02 6.26 10.55
C VAL A 48 -0.76 7.49 9.98
N ASP A 49 -0.69 8.62 10.67
CA ASP A 49 -1.32 9.88 10.23
C ASP A 49 -0.77 10.38 8.89
N ASP A 50 0.55 10.26 8.67
CA ASP A 50 1.18 10.64 7.40
C ASP A 50 0.71 9.74 6.26
N ILE A 51 0.64 8.43 6.51
CA ILE A 51 0.11 7.45 5.54
C ILE A 51 -1.34 7.79 5.18
N LEU A 52 -2.20 7.99 6.16
CA LEU A 52 -3.61 8.28 5.92
C LEU A 52 -3.82 9.59 5.16
N LYS A 53 -3.00 10.60 5.43
CA LYS A 53 -3.05 11.90 4.74
C LYS A 53 -2.62 11.79 3.28
N GLU A 54 -1.58 10.99 2.99
CA GLU A 54 -0.99 10.86 1.65
C GLU A 54 -1.42 9.57 0.93
N ALA A 55 -2.46 8.89 1.42
CA ALA A 55 -2.82 7.54 0.98
C ALA A 55 -3.10 7.44 -0.52
N GLU A 56 -3.78 8.43 -1.12
CA GLU A 56 -4.06 8.46 -2.55
C GLU A 56 -2.76 8.52 -3.37
N ASN A 57 -1.77 9.32 -2.92
CA ASN A 57 -0.47 9.48 -3.58
C ASN A 57 0.47 8.29 -3.35
N LEU A 58 0.29 7.57 -2.23
CA LEU A 58 1.13 6.43 -1.83
C LEU A 58 0.55 5.09 -2.28
N SER A 59 -0.70 5.06 -2.76
CA SER A 59 -1.36 3.85 -3.24
C SER A 59 -0.52 3.11 -4.29
N GLY A 60 -0.35 1.81 -4.10
CA GLY A 60 0.47 0.96 -4.94
C GLY A 60 1.98 0.99 -4.66
N LYS A 61 2.46 1.86 -3.76
CA LYS A 61 3.88 1.98 -3.42
C LYS A 61 4.24 1.17 -2.18
N GLU A 62 5.50 0.76 -2.10
CA GLU A 62 6.12 0.24 -0.89
C GLU A 62 6.29 1.37 0.12
N VAL A 63 5.87 1.12 1.35
CA VAL A 63 5.97 2.04 2.48
C VAL A 63 6.51 1.32 3.71
N GLU A 64 7.12 2.08 4.61
CA GLU A 64 7.48 1.63 5.94
C GLU A 64 6.86 2.59 6.95
N LEU A 65 6.11 2.05 7.92
CA LEU A 65 5.43 2.85 8.92
C LEU A 65 5.53 2.22 10.30
N GLU A 66 5.23 3.01 11.32
CA GLU A 66 5.06 2.52 12.69
C GLU A 66 3.79 3.10 13.33
N GLY A 67 3.25 2.35 14.27
CA GLY A 67 2.08 2.74 15.04
C GLY A 67 1.80 1.78 16.18
N ILE A 68 0.90 2.16 17.10
CA ILE A 68 0.51 1.31 18.22
C ILE A 68 -0.52 0.29 17.74
N CYS A 69 -0.23 -1.00 17.91
CA CYS A 69 -1.19 -2.06 17.59
C CYS A 69 -2.28 -2.12 18.67
N THR A 70 -3.50 -1.76 18.31
CA THR A 70 -4.66 -1.77 19.21
C THR A 70 -5.48 -3.04 19.15
N HIS A 71 -5.38 -3.79 18.06
CA HIS A 71 -6.19 -4.98 17.87
C HIS A 71 -5.52 -5.97 16.91
N ILE A 72 -5.71 -7.26 17.19
CA ILE A 72 -5.41 -8.38 16.28
C ILE A 72 -6.70 -9.13 15.97
N CYS A 73 -6.95 -9.45 14.71
CA CYS A 73 -8.12 -10.20 14.32
C CYS A 73 -8.06 -11.62 14.88
N LYS A 74 -9.11 -12.04 15.60
CA LYS A 74 -9.22 -13.37 16.24
C LYS A 74 -9.22 -14.54 15.24
N HIS A 75 -9.57 -14.28 13.99
CA HIS A 75 -9.60 -15.29 12.92
C HIS A 75 -8.22 -15.44 12.29
N GLY A 76 -7.35 -16.20 12.96
CA GLY A 76 -6.04 -16.58 12.45
C GLY A 76 -4.94 -15.53 12.52
N GLY A 77 -5.14 -14.37 13.19
CA GLY A 77 -4.09 -13.37 13.36
C GLY A 77 -3.59 -12.72 12.06
N LYS A 78 -4.38 -12.78 10.99
CA LYS A 78 -3.96 -12.26 9.67
C LYS A 78 -4.08 -10.75 9.52
N LYS A 79 -4.73 -10.09 10.45
CA LYS A 79 -4.95 -8.64 10.41
C LYS A 79 -4.64 -8.03 11.76
N ILE A 80 -3.91 -6.91 11.75
CA ILE A 80 -3.75 -6.02 12.90
C ILE A 80 -4.20 -4.61 12.51
N PHE A 81 -4.40 -3.78 13.53
CA PHE A 81 -4.81 -2.39 13.36
C PHE A 81 -3.83 -1.51 14.12
N LEU A 82 -3.14 -0.64 13.37
CA LEU A 82 -2.20 0.33 13.93
C LEU A 82 -2.88 1.68 14.07
N MET A 83 -2.81 2.23 15.27
CA MET A 83 -3.32 3.55 15.63
C MET A 83 -2.19 4.58 15.52
N GLY A 84 -2.51 5.75 15.01
CA GLY A 84 -1.66 6.93 14.97
C GLY A 84 -1.86 7.82 16.21
N SER A 85 -2.11 9.11 15.98
CA SER A 85 -2.25 10.12 17.04
C SER A 85 -3.48 9.92 17.94
N ASP A 86 -4.54 9.32 17.41
CA ASP A 86 -5.77 9.01 18.13
C ASP A 86 -6.50 7.80 17.52
N ASP A 87 -7.59 7.35 18.16
CA ASP A 87 -8.33 6.15 17.78
C ASP A 87 -9.15 6.30 16.47
N THR A 88 -9.29 7.52 15.96
CA THR A 88 -9.88 7.79 14.64
C THR A 88 -8.86 7.63 13.50
N LYS A 89 -7.57 7.65 13.83
CA LYS A 89 -6.43 7.48 12.92
C LYS A 89 -5.93 6.06 12.98
N THR A 90 -6.62 5.17 12.31
CA THR A 90 -6.29 3.73 12.34
C THR A 90 -6.14 3.20 10.93
N ILE A 91 -5.08 2.43 10.71
CA ILE A 91 -4.86 1.70 9.45
C ILE A 91 -4.85 0.19 9.68
N ARG A 92 -5.48 -0.55 8.78
CA ARG A 92 -5.44 -2.01 8.74
C ARG A 92 -4.15 -2.49 8.09
N ILE A 93 -3.52 -3.49 8.69
CA ILE A 93 -2.35 -4.19 8.14
C ILE A 93 -2.76 -5.64 7.93
N GLU A 94 -2.55 -6.16 6.74
CA GLU A 94 -2.77 -7.56 6.40
C GLU A 94 -1.44 -8.32 6.36
N ALA A 95 -1.41 -9.53 6.91
CA ALA A 95 -0.23 -10.36 6.90
C ALA A 95 0.05 -10.87 5.48
N GLY A 96 1.24 -10.61 4.99
CA GLY A 96 1.71 -11.15 3.73
C GLY A 96 1.98 -12.66 3.78
N LYS A 97 2.24 -13.23 2.63
CA LYS A 97 2.56 -14.67 2.51
C LYS A 97 3.90 -15.01 3.16
N GLU A 98 4.77 -14.03 3.32
CA GLU A 98 6.13 -14.16 3.81
C GLU A 98 6.20 -14.63 5.26
N PHE A 99 5.25 -14.18 6.11
CA PHE A 99 5.19 -14.55 7.53
C PHE A 99 3.85 -15.10 7.99
N GLY A 100 2.80 -14.98 7.18
CA GLY A 100 1.50 -15.63 7.35
C GLY A 100 0.59 -15.04 8.42
N ASN A 101 1.02 -14.84 9.66
CA ASN A 101 0.22 -14.35 10.77
C ASN A 101 1.02 -13.42 11.67
N PHE A 102 0.35 -12.43 12.25
CA PHE A 102 0.88 -11.62 13.34
C PHE A 102 0.84 -12.39 14.66
N LYS A 103 1.80 -12.13 15.52
CA LYS A 103 1.85 -12.71 16.86
C LYS A 103 0.95 -11.93 17.83
N PRO A 104 0.31 -12.58 18.83
CA PRO A 104 -0.51 -11.91 19.83
C PRO A 104 0.23 -10.78 20.59
N GLU A 105 1.55 -10.91 20.74
CA GLU A 105 2.41 -9.94 21.41
C GLU A 105 2.49 -8.58 20.68
N THR A 106 1.98 -8.48 19.44
CA THR A 106 1.87 -7.18 18.75
C THR A 106 0.93 -6.23 19.46
N VAL A 107 -0.12 -6.72 20.12
CA VAL A 107 -1.15 -5.89 20.75
C VAL A 107 -0.56 -5.07 21.91
N ASN A 108 -0.89 -3.79 21.96
CA ASN A 108 -0.40 -2.76 22.89
C ASN A 108 1.10 -2.43 22.77
N ASN A 109 1.74 -2.87 21.68
CA ASN A 109 3.12 -2.50 21.38
C ASN A 109 3.18 -1.61 20.15
N ILE A 110 4.30 -0.87 20.02
CA ILE A 110 4.64 -0.18 18.78
C ILE A 110 5.08 -1.24 17.77
N VAL A 111 4.45 -1.26 16.61
CA VAL A 111 4.76 -2.20 15.54
C VAL A 111 5.22 -1.42 14.33
N ARG A 112 6.40 -1.75 13.84
CA ARG A 112 6.92 -1.25 12.57
C ARG A 112 6.60 -2.27 11.48
N VAL A 113 6.09 -1.78 10.36
CA VAL A 113 5.62 -2.59 9.25
C VAL A 113 6.21 -2.06 7.96
N LYS A 114 6.69 -2.97 7.12
CA LYS A 114 7.03 -2.69 5.72
C LYS A 114 6.06 -3.45 4.82
N GLY A 115 5.61 -2.80 3.74
CA GLY A 115 4.69 -3.43 2.81
C GLY A 115 4.14 -2.47 1.77
N LYS A 116 3.21 -2.96 0.97
CA LYS A 116 2.57 -2.20 -0.09
C LYS A 116 1.28 -1.57 0.39
N LEU A 117 1.12 -0.26 0.19
CA LEU A 117 -0.15 0.40 0.42
C LEU A 117 -1.13 0.07 -0.70
N VAL A 118 -2.28 -0.48 -0.33
CA VAL A 118 -3.33 -0.93 -1.25
C VAL A 118 -4.59 -0.11 -1.04
N GLU A 119 -5.25 0.26 -2.13
CA GLU A 119 -6.56 0.91 -2.12
C GLU A 119 -7.66 -0.12 -2.37
N ASP A 120 -8.60 -0.21 -1.43
CA ASP A 120 -9.87 -0.94 -1.60
C ASP A 120 -10.95 0.05 -2.04
N ARG A 121 -11.54 -0.16 -3.20
CA ARG A 121 -12.69 0.64 -3.66
C ARG A 121 -13.99 -0.07 -3.35
N ILE A 122 -14.89 0.66 -2.73
CA ILE A 122 -16.26 0.22 -2.49
C ILE A 122 -17.18 1.08 -3.35
N ASP A 123 -17.76 0.47 -4.36
CA ASP A 123 -18.77 1.05 -5.27
C ASP A 123 -20.07 0.26 -5.18
N GLU A 124 -21.08 0.65 -5.96
CA GLU A 124 -22.38 -0.06 -5.95
C GLU A 124 -22.27 -1.51 -6.45
N ALA A 125 -21.35 -1.81 -7.37
CA ALA A 125 -21.15 -3.18 -7.83
C ALA A 125 -20.62 -4.08 -6.71
N TYR A 126 -19.68 -3.57 -5.90
CA TYR A 126 -19.19 -4.26 -4.72
C TYR A 126 -20.31 -4.49 -3.70
N LEU A 127 -21.14 -3.47 -3.42
CA LEU A 127 -22.23 -3.56 -2.45
C LEU A 127 -23.30 -4.55 -2.88
N THR A 128 -23.62 -4.58 -4.17
CA THR A 128 -24.58 -5.56 -4.73
C THR A 128 -24.07 -6.99 -4.58
N GLN A 129 -22.79 -7.25 -4.89
CA GLN A 129 -22.18 -8.57 -4.69
C GLN A 129 -22.18 -8.97 -3.22
N TRP A 130 -21.95 -8.02 -2.31
CA TRP A 130 -22.00 -8.30 -0.88
C TRP A 130 -23.42 -8.66 -0.43
N GLU A 131 -24.45 -7.93 -0.87
CA GLU A 131 -25.86 -8.30 -0.60
C GLU A 131 -26.21 -9.69 -1.12
N GLU A 132 -25.74 -10.05 -2.31
CA GLU A 132 -25.96 -11.39 -2.87
C GLU A 132 -25.32 -12.49 -2.00
N LYS A 133 -24.11 -12.27 -1.53
CA LYS A 133 -23.42 -13.21 -0.62
C LYS A 133 -24.18 -13.37 0.70
N ILE A 134 -24.66 -12.27 1.30
CA ILE A 134 -25.46 -12.32 2.53
C ILE A 134 -26.75 -13.13 2.30
N LYS A 135 -27.46 -12.85 1.21
CA LYS A 135 -28.69 -13.59 0.84
C LYS A 135 -28.43 -15.08 0.63
N ALA A 136 -27.30 -15.42 0.05
CA ALA A 136 -26.89 -16.81 -0.15
C ALA A 136 -26.36 -17.48 1.14
N GLN A 137 -26.23 -16.75 2.25
CA GLN A 137 -25.61 -17.21 3.51
C GLN A 137 -24.20 -17.79 3.32
N THR A 138 -23.48 -17.32 2.30
CA THR A 138 -22.16 -17.81 1.93
C THR A 138 -21.04 -16.97 2.53
N GLU A 139 -21.37 -15.89 3.26
CA GLU A 139 -20.39 -15.06 3.91
C GLU A 139 -20.04 -15.59 5.29
N GLU A 140 -18.75 -15.82 5.51
CA GLU A 140 -18.22 -16.10 6.84
C GLU A 140 -18.35 -14.84 7.71
N GLN A 141 -18.97 -14.97 8.87
CA GLN A 141 -19.08 -13.87 9.83
C GLN A 141 -17.70 -13.58 10.45
N HIS A 142 -17.15 -12.43 10.11
CA HIS A 142 -15.93 -11.93 10.74
C HIS A 142 -16.29 -10.92 11.83
N GLY A 143 -16.14 -11.31 13.08
CA GLY A 143 -16.38 -10.44 14.23
C GLY A 143 -17.50 -10.96 15.13
N THR A 144 -18.01 -10.07 16.03
CA THR A 144 -19.03 -10.43 17.03
C THR A 144 -20.47 -10.18 16.57
N THR A 145 -20.64 -9.54 15.41
CA THR A 145 -21.94 -9.20 14.82
C THR A 145 -21.94 -9.53 13.33
N GLU A 146 -23.12 -9.57 12.70
CA GLU A 146 -23.28 -9.71 11.25
C GLU A 146 -22.58 -8.58 10.45
N ALA A 147 -22.40 -7.42 11.06
CA ALA A 147 -21.71 -6.28 10.45
C ALA A 147 -20.19 -6.46 10.41
N GLY A 148 -19.62 -7.49 11.02
CA GLY A 148 -18.19 -7.76 11.03
C GLY A 148 -17.42 -7.13 12.20
N CYS A 149 -16.11 -7.00 12.03
CA CYS A 149 -15.20 -6.53 13.08
C CYS A 149 -15.33 -5.01 13.30
N SER A 150 -15.57 -4.58 14.56
CA SER A 150 -15.68 -3.16 14.91
C SER A 150 -14.39 -2.38 14.68
N SER A 151 -13.22 -3.02 14.85
CA SER A 151 -11.92 -2.38 14.55
C SER A 151 -11.75 -2.11 13.07
N GLU A 152 -12.26 -2.98 12.20
CA GLU A 152 -12.26 -2.74 10.76
C GLU A 152 -13.22 -1.60 10.38
N GLN A 153 -14.40 -1.54 10.99
CA GLN A 153 -15.34 -0.44 10.78
C GLN A 153 -14.71 0.90 11.19
N LYS A 154 -14.02 0.95 12.34
CA LYS A 154 -13.29 2.13 12.79
C LYS A 154 -12.18 2.53 11.80
N ALA A 155 -11.36 1.59 11.35
CA ALA A 155 -10.29 1.85 10.37
C ALA A 155 -10.80 2.41 9.04
N ARG A 156 -12.06 2.15 8.70
CA ARG A 156 -12.76 2.71 7.53
C ARG A 156 -13.54 3.99 7.83
N GLY A 157 -13.42 4.54 9.05
CA GLY A 157 -14.18 5.71 9.48
C GLY A 157 -15.70 5.49 9.42
N GLU A 158 -16.14 4.25 9.65
CA GLU A 158 -17.55 3.92 9.65
C GLU A 158 -18.19 4.20 11.02
N THR A 159 -19.47 4.59 11.00
CA THR A 159 -20.30 4.52 12.20
C THR A 159 -20.58 3.04 12.47
N PRO A 160 -20.34 2.54 13.70
CA PRO A 160 -20.57 1.14 14.02
C PRO A 160 -22.00 0.74 13.67
N ALA A 161 -22.14 -0.33 12.90
CA ALA A 161 -23.40 -0.95 12.51
C ALA A 161 -23.49 -2.35 13.13
N ASN A 162 -24.71 -2.82 13.44
CA ASN A 162 -24.93 -4.13 13.99
C ASN A 162 -25.26 -5.19 12.94
N THR A 163 -25.82 -4.76 11.81
CA THR A 163 -26.16 -5.64 10.70
C THR A 163 -25.36 -5.30 9.43
N ALA A 164 -25.16 -6.30 8.59
CA ALA A 164 -24.52 -6.11 7.30
C ALA A 164 -25.36 -5.18 6.39
N THR A 165 -26.68 -5.28 6.46
CA THR A 165 -27.60 -4.42 5.69
C THR A 165 -27.47 -2.95 6.08
N ASP A 166 -27.40 -2.64 7.38
CA ASP A 166 -27.20 -1.26 7.85
C ASP A 166 -25.86 -0.72 7.37
N ARG A 167 -24.83 -1.56 7.43
CA ARG A 167 -23.48 -1.18 6.95
C ARG A 167 -23.48 -0.87 5.46
N ILE A 168 -24.12 -1.69 4.64
CA ILE A 168 -24.27 -1.47 3.19
C ILE A 168 -25.02 -0.16 2.91
N ASN A 169 -26.14 0.10 3.62
CA ASN A 169 -26.90 1.33 3.48
C ASN A 169 -26.06 2.58 3.86
N ASN A 170 -25.23 2.47 4.91
CA ASN A 170 -24.33 3.54 5.30
C ASN A 170 -23.28 3.82 4.20
N PHE A 171 -22.76 2.78 3.56
CA PHE A 171 -21.83 2.96 2.42
C PHE A 171 -22.53 3.65 1.24
N ARG A 172 -23.73 3.23 0.87
CA ARG A 172 -24.51 3.86 -0.20
C ARG A 172 -24.72 5.35 0.05
N LYS A 173 -25.09 5.71 1.28
CA LYS A 173 -25.25 7.11 1.68
C LYS A 173 -23.95 7.89 1.50
N ARG A 174 -22.82 7.38 1.98
CA ARG A 174 -21.50 8.02 1.86
C ARG A 174 -21.04 8.12 0.40
N ILE A 175 -21.33 7.10 -0.43
CA ILE A 175 -21.04 7.14 -1.89
C ILE A 175 -21.86 8.25 -2.54
N ALA A 176 -23.15 8.38 -2.24
CA ALA A 176 -23.99 9.45 -2.78
C ALA A 176 -23.49 10.84 -2.39
N GLU A 177 -23.14 11.04 -1.12
CA GLU A 177 -22.56 12.31 -0.63
C GLU A 177 -21.23 12.64 -1.33
N ARG A 178 -20.38 11.62 -1.56
CA ARG A 178 -19.10 11.82 -2.26
C ARG A 178 -19.29 12.11 -3.74
N THR A 179 -20.26 11.44 -4.37
CA THR A 179 -20.61 11.70 -5.76
C THR A 179 -21.06 13.13 -5.97
N GLU A 180 -21.90 13.65 -5.07
CA GLU A 180 -22.37 15.02 -5.12
C GLU A 180 -21.25 16.05 -4.92
N LYS A 181 -20.33 15.78 -3.97
CA LYS A 181 -19.25 16.73 -3.60
C LYS A 181 -18.04 16.65 -4.52
N GLU A 182 -17.65 15.46 -4.96
CA GLU A 182 -16.36 15.20 -5.61
C GLU A 182 -16.51 14.57 -7.00
N GLY A 183 -17.72 14.18 -7.43
CA GLY A 183 -17.95 13.46 -8.67
C GLY A 183 -17.43 12.01 -8.66
N LYS A 184 -17.05 11.47 -7.49
CA LYS A 184 -16.53 10.11 -7.32
C LYS A 184 -17.64 9.19 -6.79
N ASN A 185 -18.01 8.18 -7.56
CA ASN A 185 -19.09 7.22 -7.23
C ASN A 185 -18.60 5.98 -6.46
N TYR A 186 -17.55 6.12 -5.68
CA TYR A 186 -16.97 5.07 -4.84
C TYR A 186 -16.32 5.67 -3.58
N LEU A 187 -16.09 4.81 -2.58
CA LEU A 187 -15.27 5.13 -1.41
C LEU A 187 -13.93 4.43 -1.54
N SER A 188 -12.86 5.11 -1.12
CA SER A 188 -11.52 4.55 -1.04
C SER A 188 -11.18 4.24 0.40
N PHE A 189 -10.70 3.02 0.65
CA PHE A 189 -10.14 2.59 1.93
C PHE A 189 -8.74 2.05 1.67
N TYR A 190 -7.85 2.24 2.63
CA TYR A 190 -6.46 1.87 2.47
C TYR A 190 -6.05 0.88 3.52
N HIS A 191 -5.22 -0.07 3.13
CA HIS A 191 -4.56 -1.01 4.02
C HIS A 191 -3.15 -1.28 3.52
N ILE A 192 -2.35 -1.96 4.34
CA ILE A 192 -1.01 -2.39 3.94
C ILE A 192 -0.96 -3.90 3.85
N ASP A 193 -0.56 -4.41 2.69
CA ASP A 193 -0.12 -5.78 2.50
C ASP A 193 1.32 -5.86 3.00
N ALA A 194 1.49 -6.34 4.23
CA ALA A 194 2.79 -6.35 4.90
C ALA A 194 3.67 -7.49 4.39
N THR A 195 4.91 -7.17 4.07
CA THR A 195 5.96 -8.14 3.75
C THR A 195 6.83 -8.45 4.96
N GLU A 196 6.91 -7.50 5.91
CA GLU A 196 7.73 -7.60 7.11
C GLU A 196 7.11 -6.80 8.26
N TYR A 197 7.30 -7.28 9.51
CA TYR A 197 6.97 -6.49 10.69
C TYR A 197 7.93 -6.77 11.84
N ASN A 198 8.11 -5.77 12.71
CA ASN A 198 8.90 -5.85 13.94
C ASN A 198 8.15 -5.19 15.10
N ILE A 199 8.20 -5.83 16.28
CA ILE A 199 7.70 -5.26 17.53
C ILE A 199 8.86 -4.48 18.17
N GLN A 200 8.60 -3.21 18.54
CA GLN A 200 9.62 -2.32 19.11
C GLN A 200 9.66 -2.42 20.62
#